data_5f33637157a5bb8dd2f4a47c21910223
#
_entry.id   5f33637157a5bb8dd2f4a47c21910223
#
_cell.length_a   1.000
_cell.length_b   1.000
_cell.length_c   1.000
_cell.angle_alpha   90.00
_cell.angle_beta   90.00
_cell.angle_gamma   90.00
#
_symmetry.space_group_name_H-M   'P 1'
#
loop_
_entity.id
_entity.type
_entity.pdbx_description
1 polymer ?
#
loop_
_entity_poly.entity_id
_entity_poly.type
_entity_poly.pdbx_seq_one_letter_code
_entity_poly.pdbx_strand_id
1 'polypeptide(L)'
;LGNVLDLGTPSDGTVTNAKLAQDIISGETALTDIPADTDELLLSDAGTLKRIDYSLMRAGTPSFRVYQSSAQSISNGTSTQVTLDSEDWDTDSAFASNTFTVPAGKAGKYIITACIRADASWAETEQFNVMIYRNGAVDTGAFVSNGINASHGNGACVSAVIDLAAADTIKLYIYHDEGGTEGLEAGQGNVFMSGIRIGA
;
A
#
# COMPACT_ATOMS: atom_id res chain seq x y z
N LEU A 1 17.42 -49.19 37.97
CA LEU A 1 17.72 -49.25 36.55
C LEU A 1 16.41 -49.09 35.81
N GLY A 2 16.09 -47.83 35.37
CA GLY A 2 14.92 -47.57 34.55
C GLY A 2 15.11 -48.27 33.20
N ASN A 3 14.18 -49.15 32.86
CA ASN A 3 14.11 -49.71 31.52
C ASN A 3 13.84 -48.54 30.56
N VAL A 4 14.83 -48.18 29.76
CA VAL A 4 14.61 -47.40 28.55
C VAL A 4 13.86 -48.36 27.62
N LEU A 5 12.55 -48.26 27.58
CA LEU A 5 11.74 -48.88 26.55
C LEU A 5 12.15 -48.15 25.24
N ASP A 6 12.94 -48.80 24.42
CA ASP A 6 13.09 -48.38 23.03
C ASP A 6 11.75 -48.68 22.34
N LEU A 7 10.90 -47.67 22.30
CA LEU A 7 9.58 -47.76 21.70
C LEU A 7 9.63 -47.73 20.17
N GLY A 8 10.83 -47.65 19.59
CA GLY A 8 11.00 -47.53 18.16
C GLY A 8 10.40 -46.22 17.60
N THR A 9 10.49 -46.04 16.32
CA THR A 9 9.80 -44.92 15.63
C THR A 9 8.30 -45.17 15.62
N PRO A 10 7.46 -44.23 16.11
CA PRO A 10 6.00 -44.40 16.02
C PRO A 10 5.60 -44.61 14.55
N SER A 11 4.69 -45.55 14.30
CA SER A 11 4.14 -45.73 12.97
C SER A 11 3.24 -44.54 12.58
N ASP A 12 3.09 -44.31 11.27
CA ASP A 12 2.29 -43.22 10.75
C ASP A 12 0.88 -43.15 11.36
N GLY A 13 0.47 -41.95 11.78
CA GLY A 13 -0.83 -41.69 12.40
C GLY A 13 -0.98 -42.13 13.87
N THR A 14 0.06 -42.68 14.49
CA THR A 14 0.00 -43.15 15.89
C THR A 14 0.21 -42.03 16.91
N VAL A 15 0.86 -40.91 16.53
CA VAL A 15 1.01 -39.71 17.34
C VAL A 15 -0.18 -38.79 17.07
N THR A 16 -1.13 -38.78 17.97
CA THR A 16 -2.33 -37.91 17.90
C THR A 16 -2.17 -36.71 18.85
N ASN A 17 -3.03 -35.68 18.72
CA ASN A 17 -3.05 -34.55 19.66
C ASN A 17 -3.12 -34.97 21.13
N ALA A 18 -3.82 -36.08 21.44
CA ALA A 18 -3.95 -36.59 22.81
C ALA A 18 -2.63 -37.18 23.37
N LYS A 19 -1.63 -37.41 22.50
CA LYS A 19 -0.30 -37.92 22.87
C LYS A 19 0.75 -36.81 22.94
N LEU A 20 0.41 -35.63 22.53
CA LEU A 20 1.24 -34.45 22.70
C LEU A 20 0.93 -33.80 24.04
N ALA A 21 1.95 -33.36 24.78
CA ALA A 21 1.75 -32.54 25.97
C ALA A 21 1.00 -31.26 25.60
N GLN A 22 0.08 -30.79 26.46
CA GLN A 22 -0.68 -29.57 26.20
C GLN A 22 0.19 -28.32 26.23
N ASP A 23 1.35 -28.40 26.84
CA ASP A 23 2.35 -27.35 26.99
C ASP A 23 3.50 -27.45 25.99
N ILE A 24 3.36 -28.26 24.92
CA ILE A 24 4.38 -28.45 23.88
C ILE A 24 4.81 -27.14 23.19
N ILE A 25 4.02 -26.08 23.30
CA ILE A 25 4.35 -24.73 22.83
C ILE A 25 4.58 -23.82 24.04
N SER A 26 3.65 -23.80 25.00
CA SER A 26 3.70 -22.89 26.16
C SER A 26 4.77 -23.24 27.17
N GLY A 27 5.27 -24.47 27.16
CA GLY A 27 6.39 -24.92 28.00
C GLY A 27 7.76 -24.54 27.47
N GLU A 28 7.87 -24.08 26.24
CA GLU A 28 9.12 -23.67 25.64
C GLU A 28 9.52 -22.23 26.03
N THR A 29 10.80 -21.92 25.88
CA THR A 29 11.29 -20.55 26.12
C THR A 29 10.67 -19.59 25.12
N ALA A 30 10.04 -18.53 25.65
CA ALA A 30 9.43 -17.52 24.79
C ALA A 30 10.49 -16.77 23.97
N LEU A 31 10.23 -16.58 22.67
CA LEU A 31 10.98 -15.65 21.85
C LEU A 31 10.65 -14.23 22.30
N THR A 32 11.67 -13.42 22.60
CA THR A 32 11.51 -12.04 23.08
C THR A 32 11.73 -10.97 22.00
N ASP A 33 12.30 -11.37 20.88
CA ASP A 33 12.57 -10.50 19.74
C ASP A 33 11.61 -10.82 18.58
N ILE A 34 11.60 -9.93 17.57
CA ILE A 34 10.88 -10.17 16.33
C ILE A 34 11.50 -11.39 15.63
N PRO A 35 10.71 -12.39 15.21
CA PRO A 35 11.25 -13.52 14.47
C PRO A 35 12.03 -13.10 13.24
N ALA A 36 13.12 -13.80 12.94
CA ALA A 36 13.85 -13.60 11.71
C ALA A 36 13.02 -14.05 10.50
N ASP A 37 13.28 -13.49 9.32
CA ASP A 37 12.53 -13.85 8.10
C ASP A 37 12.65 -15.33 7.71
N THR A 38 13.70 -15.99 8.19
CA THR A 38 13.97 -17.43 8.00
C THR A 38 13.38 -18.32 9.09
N ASP A 39 12.78 -17.76 10.15
CA ASP A 39 12.12 -18.54 11.18
C ASP A 39 10.84 -19.16 10.61
N GLU A 40 10.56 -20.39 11.01
CA GLU A 40 9.50 -21.18 10.44
C GLU A 40 8.41 -21.49 11.48
N LEU A 41 7.15 -21.45 11.03
CA LEU A 41 6.01 -21.85 11.82
C LEU A 41 5.33 -23.07 11.18
N LEU A 42 4.76 -23.90 12.00
CA LEU A 42 3.99 -25.06 11.58
C LEU A 42 2.52 -24.67 11.46
N LEU A 43 1.89 -24.95 10.33
CA LEU A 43 0.48 -24.68 10.09
C LEU A 43 -0.22 -25.86 9.42
N SER A 44 -1.54 -25.94 9.60
CA SER A 44 -2.39 -26.88 8.85
C SER A 44 -3.00 -26.16 7.65
N ASP A 45 -2.60 -26.57 6.45
CA ASP A 45 -3.17 -26.10 5.19
C ASP A 45 -4.15 -27.15 4.64
N ALA A 46 -5.45 -26.88 4.75
CA ALA A 46 -6.52 -27.78 4.37
C ALA A 46 -6.36 -29.22 4.93
N GLY A 47 -5.90 -29.33 6.19
CA GLY A 47 -5.67 -30.60 6.86
C GLY A 47 -4.29 -31.22 6.63
N THR A 48 -3.45 -30.62 5.78
CA THR A 48 -2.07 -31.04 5.57
C THR A 48 -1.13 -30.17 6.38
N LEU A 49 -0.24 -30.81 7.17
CA LEU A 49 0.75 -30.08 7.95
C LEU A 49 1.85 -29.54 7.04
N LYS A 50 2.06 -28.23 7.10
CA LYS A 50 3.10 -27.51 6.32
C LYS A 50 3.86 -26.54 7.22
N ARG A 51 5.07 -26.20 6.84
CA ARG A 51 5.82 -25.08 7.42
C ARG A 51 5.59 -23.83 6.58
N ILE A 52 5.68 -22.68 7.21
CA ILE A 52 5.68 -21.37 6.58
C ILE A 52 6.79 -20.51 7.16
N ASP A 53 7.56 -19.85 6.33
CA ASP A 53 8.56 -18.89 6.76
C ASP A 53 7.86 -17.63 7.30
N TYR A 54 8.41 -17.03 8.34
CA TYR A 54 7.85 -15.82 8.94
C TYR A 54 7.78 -14.63 7.93
N SER A 55 8.73 -14.56 7.01
CA SER A 55 8.70 -13.59 5.91
C SER A 55 7.39 -13.62 5.11
N LEU A 56 6.84 -14.81 4.84
CA LEU A 56 5.58 -14.96 4.12
C LEU A 56 4.36 -14.54 4.95
N MET A 57 4.43 -14.65 6.26
CA MET A 57 3.36 -14.15 7.15
C MET A 57 3.36 -12.62 7.21
N ARG A 58 4.54 -11.99 7.15
CA ARG A 58 4.70 -10.53 7.09
C ARG A 58 4.42 -9.95 5.71
N ALA A 59 4.68 -10.72 4.65
CA ALA A 59 4.54 -10.29 3.25
C ALA A 59 3.07 -10.14 2.85
N GLY A 60 2.32 -9.28 3.51
CA GLY A 60 0.90 -9.18 3.30
C GLY A 60 0.35 -7.79 3.02
N THR A 61 1.16 -6.76 3.20
CA THR A 61 0.70 -5.38 3.19
C THR A 61 1.35 -4.58 2.06
N PRO A 62 0.76 -4.56 0.84
CA PRO A 62 1.24 -3.71 -0.23
C PRO A 62 1.33 -2.27 0.24
N SER A 63 2.45 -1.62 -0.05
CA SER A 63 2.65 -0.21 0.20
C SER A 63 3.53 0.39 -0.88
N PHE A 64 3.26 1.65 -1.21
CA PHE A 64 4.05 2.39 -2.19
C PHE A 64 4.13 3.87 -1.83
N ARG A 65 5.17 4.52 -2.28
CA ARG A 65 5.29 5.96 -2.36
C ARG A 65 5.99 6.33 -3.66
N VAL A 66 5.32 7.16 -4.44
CA VAL A 66 5.75 7.61 -5.77
C VAL A 66 5.62 9.12 -5.86
N TYR A 67 6.43 9.73 -6.69
CA TYR A 67 6.45 11.19 -6.81
C TYR A 67 6.79 11.64 -8.24
N GLN A 68 6.55 12.90 -8.49
CA GLN A 68 6.87 13.57 -9.76
C GLN A 68 8.31 14.08 -9.70
N SER A 69 9.18 13.64 -10.62
CA SER A 69 10.59 14.06 -10.66
C SER A 69 10.82 15.36 -11.43
N SER A 70 9.93 15.70 -12.35
CA SER A 70 10.03 16.87 -13.24
C SER A 70 8.71 17.63 -13.27
N ALA A 71 8.77 18.95 -13.39
CA ALA A 71 7.59 19.82 -13.49
C ALA A 71 6.66 19.39 -14.64
N GLN A 72 5.36 19.48 -14.42
CA GLN A 72 4.32 19.14 -15.38
C GLN A 72 3.41 20.34 -15.61
N SER A 73 3.09 20.62 -16.88
CA SER A 73 2.09 21.61 -17.26
C SER A 73 0.70 20.97 -17.35
N ILE A 74 -0.29 21.67 -16.81
CA ILE A 74 -1.69 21.24 -16.75
C ILE A 74 -2.53 22.14 -17.64
N SER A 75 -3.25 21.57 -18.58
CA SER A 75 -4.11 22.30 -19.51
C SER A 75 -5.44 22.69 -18.84
N ASN A 76 -5.91 23.89 -19.17
CA ASN A 76 -7.21 24.40 -18.73
C ASN A 76 -8.39 23.50 -19.14
N GLY A 77 -9.37 23.36 -18.25
CA GLY A 77 -10.65 22.69 -18.53
C GLY A 77 -10.56 21.17 -18.74
N THR A 78 -9.42 20.56 -18.39
CA THR A 78 -9.20 19.12 -18.63
C THR A 78 -8.66 18.43 -17.40
N SER A 79 -9.31 17.32 -16.98
CA SER A 79 -8.75 16.45 -15.96
C SER A 79 -7.47 15.78 -16.50
N THR A 80 -6.34 16.14 -15.94
CA THR A 80 -5.02 15.67 -16.37
C THR A 80 -4.45 14.69 -15.37
N GLN A 81 -3.98 13.52 -15.86
CA GLN A 81 -3.27 12.58 -14.99
C GLN A 81 -1.92 13.16 -14.58
N VAL A 82 -1.63 13.11 -13.29
CA VAL A 82 -0.34 13.55 -12.76
C VAL A 82 0.72 12.50 -13.08
N THR A 83 1.86 12.98 -13.58
CA THR A 83 3.02 12.13 -13.86
C THR A 83 3.75 11.83 -12.55
N LEU A 84 3.75 10.57 -12.16
CA LEU A 84 4.47 10.07 -10.98
C LEU A 84 5.51 9.07 -11.50
N ASP A 85 6.66 9.56 -11.88
CA ASP A 85 7.68 8.84 -12.65
C ASP A 85 8.87 8.35 -11.81
N SER A 86 8.81 8.59 -10.51
CA SER A 86 9.85 8.19 -9.55
C SER A 86 9.25 7.52 -8.32
N GLU A 87 9.98 6.56 -7.79
CA GLU A 87 9.55 5.76 -6.65
C GLU A 87 10.51 5.94 -5.47
N ASP A 88 9.96 6.10 -4.27
CA ASP A 88 10.70 5.90 -3.02
C ASP A 88 10.71 4.41 -2.66
N TRP A 89 9.55 3.77 -2.74
CA TRP A 89 9.38 2.33 -2.60
C TRP A 89 8.06 1.87 -3.23
N ASP A 90 8.05 0.62 -3.65
CA ASP A 90 6.88 -0.15 -4.04
C ASP A 90 7.12 -1.63 -3.68
N THR A 91 6.49 -2.09 -2.60
CA THR A 91 6.77 -3.41 -2.00
C THR A 91 6.36 -4.58 -2.87
N ASP A 92 5.40 -4.40 -3.76
CA ASP A 92 4.82 -5.46 -4.60
C ASP A 92 5.07 -5.23 -6.09
N SER A 93 5.86 -4.21 -6.48
CA SER A 93 6.04 -3.77 -7.87
C SER A 93 4.70 -3.54 -8.58
N ALA A 94 3.78 -2.90 -7.86
CA ALA A 94 2.39 -2.72 -8.25
C ALA A 94 2.13 -1.34 -8.90
N PHE A 95 3.13 -0.46 -8.90
CA PHE A 95 3.06 0.86 -9.52
C PHE A 95 3.81 0.88 -10.85
N ALA A 96 3.11 1.20 -11.93
CA ALA A 96 3.70 1.35 -13.25
C ALA A 96 2.89 2.34 -14.10
N SER A 97 3.56 3.09 -14.97
CA SER A 97 2.90 4.05 -15.90
C SER A 97 1.91 4.98 -15.16
N ASN A 98 2.36 5.60 -14.09
CA ASN A 98 1.59 6.52 -13.24
C ASN A 98 0.31 5.88 -12.63
N THR A 99 0.30 4.57 -12.44
CA THR A 99 -0.86 3.81 -12.00
C THR A 99 -0.47 2.77 -10.96
N PHE A 100 -1.10 2.80 -9.80
CA PHE A 100 -1.08 1.67 -8.88
C PHE A 100 -2.15 0.67 -9.29
N THR A 101 -1.80 -0.61 -9.37
CA THR A 101 -2.73 -1.71 -9.64
C THR A 101 -2.72 -2.68 -8.48
N VAL A 102 -3.87 -2.95 -7.89
CA VAL A 102 -3.97 -3.86 -6.74
C VAL A 102 -3.51 -5.26 -7.13
N PRO A 103 -2.46 -5.81 -6.48
CA PRO A 103 -1.95 -7.14 -6.82
C PRO A 103 -2.97 -8.26 -6.53
N ALA A 104 -2.81 -9.38 -7.22
CA ALA A 104 -3.61 -10.58 -6.99
C ALA A 104 -3.50 -11.04 -5.52
N GLY A 105 -4.64 -11.38 -4.90
CA GLY A 105 -4.71 -11.78 -3.48
C GLY A 105 -4.55 -10.63 -2.47
N LYS A 106 -4.45 -9.37 -2.94
CA LYS A 106 -4.27 -8.19 -2.10
C LYS A 106 -5.49 -7.25 -2.09
N ALA A 107 -6.67 -7.75 -2.45
CA ALA A 107 -7.93 -7.01 -2.24
C ALA A 107 -8.09 -6.59 -0.77
N GLY A 108 -8.79 -5.48 -0.54
CA GLY A 108 -9.08 -4.98 0.81
C GLY A 108 -9.02 -3.46 0.92
N LYS A 109 -8.98 -2.97 2.15
CA LYS A 109 -8.98 -1.53 2.43
C LYS A 109 -7.58 -0.95 2.33
N TYR A 110 -7.47 0.16 1.59
CA TYR A 110 -6.24 0.92 1.41
C TYR A 110 -6.42 2.35 1.90
N ILE A 111 -5.44 2.86 2.63
CA ILE A 111 -5.28 4.31 2.78
C ILE A 111 -4.48 4.78 1.58
N ILE A 112 -5.05 5.71 0.80
CA ILE A 112 -4.37 6.39 -0.29
C ILE A 112 -4.28 7.86 0.07
N THR A 113 -3.08 8.42 0.01
CA THR A 113 -2.81 9.84 0.24
C THR A 113 -2.06 10.40 -0.95
N ALA A 114 -2.52 11.54 -1.47
CA ALA A 114 -1.86 12.24 -2.55
C ALA A 114 -1.82 13.74 -2.26
N CYS A 115 -0.69 14.37 -2.59
CA CYS A 115 -0.48 15.80 -2.46
C CYS A 115 0.00 16.37 -3.80
N ILE A 116 -0.48 17.55 -4.11
CA ILE A 116 -0.07 18.33 -5.28
C ILE A 116 0.28 19.74 -4.80
N ARG A 117 1.39 20.26 -5.31
CA ARG A 117 1.80 21.66 -5.12
C ARG A 117 1.84 22.36 -6.46
N ALA A 118 1.12 23.48 -6.53
CA ALA A 118 1.15 24.42 -7.63
C ALA A 118 2.50 25.16 -7.67
N ASP A 119 3.03 25.41 -8.85
CA ASP A 119 4.21 26.26 -9.03
C ASP A 119 3.84 27.75 -9.06
N ALA A 120 4.80 28.61 -9.41
CA ALA A 120 4.60 30.05 -9.43
C ALA A 120 3.82 30.58 -10.67
N SER A 121 3.37 29.70 -11.57
CA SER A 121 2.55 30.11 -12.73
C SER A 121 1.11 30.49 -12.33
N TRP A 122 0.60 29.91 -11.25
CA TRP A 122 -0.76 30.14 -10.78
C TRP A 122 -0.95 31.53 -10.19
N ALA A 123 -1.99 32.22 -10.63
CA ALA A 123 -2.39 33.54 -10.11
C ALA A 123 -3.15 33.42 -8.79
N GLU A 124 -3.21 34.55 -8.03
CA GLU A 124 -4.10 34.68 -6.91
C GLU A 124 -5.57 34.53 -7.35
N THR A 125 -6.38 33.85 -6.58
CA THR A 125 -7.79 33.57 -6.85
C THR A 125 -8.09 32.35 -7.71
N GLU A 126 -7.10 31.76 -8.36
CA GLU A 126 -7.26 30.51 -9.11
C GLU A 126 -7.51 29.32 -8.17
N GLN A 127 -8.08 28.27 -8.71
CA GLN A 127 -8.42 27.07 -7.95
C GLN A 127 -8.03 25.83 -8.75
N PHE A 128 -7.74 24.78 -8.03
CA PHE A 128 -7.57 23.47 -8.63
C PHE A 128 -8.20 22.36 -7.78
N ASN A 129 -8.51 21.26 -8.45
CA ASN A 129 -9.08 20.07 -7.85
C ASN A 129 -8.08 18.93 -7.90
N VAL A 130 -7.80 18.32 -6.76
CA VAL A 130 -6.99 17.09 -6.66
C VAL A 130 -7.91 15.91 -6.50
N MET A 131 -7.74 14.88 -7.32
CA MET A 131 -8.68 13.77 -7.41
C MET A 131 -7.93 12.43 -7.46
N ILE A 132 -8.38 11.49 -6.67
CA ILE A 132 -8.00 10.09 -6.83
C ILE A 132 -9.02 9.43 -7.77
N TYR A 133 -8.53 8.83 -8.85
CA TYR A 133 -9.32 8.05 -9.79
C TYR A 133 -9.19 6.57 -9.47
N ARG A 134 -10.32 5.90 -9.38
CA ARG A 134 -10.41 4.44 -9.31
C ARG A 134 -11.03 3.91 -10.59
N ASN A 135 -10.34 3.00 -11.27
CA ASN A 135 -10.83 2.36 -12.51
C ASN A 135 -11.28 3.35 -13.59
N GLY A 136 -10.57 4.47 -13.70
CA GLY A 136 -10.85 5.49 -14.72
C GLY A 136 -11.93 6.51 -14.37
N ALA A 137 -12.50 6.47 -13.18
CA ALA A 137 -13.46 7.45 -12.69
C ALA A 137 -13.00 8.07 -11.36
N VAL A 138 -13.45 9.30 -11.07
CA VAL A 138 -13.21 9.94 -9.76
C VAL A 138 -13.82 9.07 -8.67
N ASP A 139 -13.02 8.73 -7.67
CA ASP A 139 -13.56 8.16 -6.43
C ASP A 139 -14.22 9.28 -5.63
N THR A 140 -15.52 9.17 -5.39
CA THR A 140 -16.33 10.25 -4.79
C THR A 140 -15.94 10.62 -3.36
N GLY A 141 -15.19 9.75 -2.67
CA GLY A 141 -14.66 9.99 -1.33
C GLY A 141 -13.24 10.58 -1.32
N ALA A 142 -12.64 10.79 -2.48
CA ALA A 142 -11.23 11.14 -2.61
C ALA A 142 -11.00 12.34 -3.55
N PHE A 143 -11.58 13.47 -3.16
CA PHE A 143 -11.54 14.73 -3.90
C PHE A 143 -11.33 15.91 -2.95
N VAL A 144 -10.52 16.89 -3.37
CA VAL A 144 -10.36 18.17 -2.68
C VAL A 144 -10.21 19.31 -3.67
N SER A 145 -10.87 20.43 -3.40
CA SER A 145 -10.65 21.72 -4.08
C SER A 145 -9.78 22.60 -3.21
N ASN A 146 -8.85 23.32 -3.83
CA ASN A 146 -8.02 24.30 -3.15
C ASN A 146 -7.91 25.58 -3.97
N GLY A 147 -7.99 26.74 -3.29
CA GLY A 147 -7.73 28.06 -3.88
C GLY A 147 -6.29 28.48 -3.68
N ILE A 148 -5.77 29.20 -4.63
CA ILE A 148 -4.41 29.74 -4.63
C ILE A 148 -4.33 31.02 -3.80
N ASN A 149 -3.25 31.15 -3.02
CA ASN A 149 -2.95 32.36 -2.25
C ASN A 149 -1.45 32.68 -2.42
N ALA A 150 -1.13 33.81 -3.03
CA ALA A 150 0.25 34.21 -3.33
C ALA A 150 1.17 34.36 -2.10
N SER A 151 0.60 34.51 -0.92
CA SER A 151 1.37 34.70 0.32
C SER A 151 1.80 33.40 0.98
N HIS A 152 1.32 32.24 0.50
CA HIS A 152 1.59 30.93 1.09
C HIS A 152 1.80 29.87 0.01
N GLY A 153 2.61 28.89 0.29
CA GLY A 153 2.82 27.76 -0.65
C GLY A 153 1.49 27.08 -1.00
N ASN A 154 1.20 27.01 -2.29
CA ASN A 154 -0.07 26.54 -2.82
C ASN A 154 -0.07 25.04 -3.04
N GLY A 155 -0.76 24.30 -2.21
CA GLY A 155 -0.86 22.85 -2.34
C GLY A 155 -2.15 22.30 -1.73
N ALA A 156 -2.56 21.16 -2.20
CA ALA A 156 -3.66 20.40 -1.65
C ALA A 156 -3.30 18.94 -1.49
N CYS A 157 -3.76 18.35 -0.40
CA CYS A 157 -3.63 16.91 -0.16
C CYS A 157 -5.02 16.30 0.00
N VAL A 158 -5.20 15.14 -0.58
CA VAL A 158 -6.37 14.29 -0.41
C VAL A 158 -5.95 12.98 0.24
N SER A 159 -6.73 12.49 1.18
CA SER A 159 -6.53 11.17 1.78
C SER A 159 -7.87 10.47 1.92
N ALA A 160 -7.93 9.21 1.53
CA ALA A 160 -9.14 8.41 1.60
C ALA A 160 -8.82 6.96 1.98
N VAL A 161 -9.77 6.32 2.66
CA VAL A 161 -9.80 4.87 2.80
C VAL A 161 -10.70 4.32 1.71
N ILE A 162 -10.14 3.49 0.83
CA ILE A 162 -10.84 2.95 -0.33
C ILE A 162 -10.82 1.42 -0.24
N ASP A 163 -11.98 0.78 -0.43
CA ASP A 163 -12.07 -0.67 -0.54
C ASP A 163 -11.81 -1.08 -1.99
N LEU A 164 -10.71 -1.79 -2.23
CA LEU A 164 -10.19 -2.12 -3.55
C LEU A 164 -10.20 -3.63 -3.79
N ALA A 165 -10.74 -4.04 -4.93
CA ALA A 165 -10.63 -5.40 -5.44
C ALA A 165 -9.26 -5.64 -6.10
N ALA A 166 -8.88 -6.91 -6.26
CA ALA A 166 -7.70 -7.24 -7.07
C ALA A 166 -7.89 -6.71 -8.52
N ALA A 167 -6.82 -6.18 -9.08
CA ALA A 167 -6.77 -5.51 -10.38
C ALA A 167 -7.45 -4.12 -10.44
N ASP A 168 -8.05 -3.61 -9.35
CA ASP A 168 -8.45 -2.20 -9.31
C ASP A 168 -7.23 -1.30 -9.50
N THR A 169 -7.45 -0.18 -10.20
CA THR A 169 -6.41 0.82 -10.49
C THR A 169 -6.66 2.12 -9.76
N ILE A 170 -5.58 2.71 -9.25
CA ILE A 170 -5.58 4.03 -8.60
C ILE A 170 -4.62 4.96 -9.37
N LYS A 171 -5.11 6.17 -9.64
CA LYS A 171 -4.37 7.22 -10.34
C LYS A 171 -4.61 8.56 -9.67
N LEU A 172 -3.62 9.46 -9.75
CA LEU A 172 -3.76 10.84 -9.31
C LEU A 172 -4.09 11.73 -10.51
N TYR A 173 -5.11 12.58 -10.35
CA TYR A 173 -5.53 13.55 -11.34
C TYR A 173 -5.64 14.95 -10.74
N ILE A 174 -5.44 15.95 -11.59
CA ILE A 174 -5.69 17.36 -11.30
C ILE A 174 -6.60 17.95 -12.38
N TYR A 175 -7.42 18.92 -11.98
CA TYR A 175 -8.28 19.70 -12.87
C TYR A 175 -8.29 21.16 -12.44
N HIS A 176 -8.30 22.08 -13.40
CA HIS A 176 -8.61 23.50 -13.22
C HIS A 176 -9.34 24.05 -14.45
N ASP A 177 -9.95 25.22 -14.31
CA ASP A 177 -10.67 25.93 -15.37
C ASP A 177 -10.38 27.45 -15.38
N GLU A 178 -9.20 27.81 -14.94
CA GLU A 178 -8.77 29.20 -14.71
C GLU A 178 -8.25 29.94 -15.96
N GLY A 179 -8.32 29.31 -17.14
CA GLY A 179 -8.12 29.96 -18.44
C GLY A 179 -6.74 29.81 -19.07
N GLY A 180 -5.71 29.48 -18.32
CA GLY A 180 -4.32 29.33 -18.78
C GLY A 180 -3.84 27.87 -18.83
N THR A 181 -2.54 27.72 -19.01
CA THR A 181 -1.81 26.50 -18.72
C THR A 181 -1.00 26.74 -17.48
N GLU A 182 -1.21 25.90 -16.46
CA GLU A 182 -0.62 26.06 -15.14
C GLU A 182 0.38 24.93 -14.85
N GLY A 183 1.32 25.15 -13.94
CA GLY A 183 2.40 24.23 -13.65
C GLY A 183 2.32 23.57 -12.28
N LEU A 184 2.89 22.39 -12.17
CA LEU A 184 3.11 21.69 -10.89
C LEU A 184 4.59 21.72 -10.53
N GLU A 185 4.89 21.96 -9.24
CA GLU A 185 6.24 21.82 -8.74
C GLU A 185 6.68 20.36 -8.75
N ALA A 186 7.90 20.11 -9.23
CA ALA A 186 8.52 18.80 -9.11
C ALA A 186 9.03 18.52 -7.70
N GLY A 187 9.21 17.23 -7.40
CA GLY A 187 9.95 16.78 -6.23
C GLY A 187 9.13 15.98 -5.22
N GLN A 188 9.84 15.13 -4.53
CA GLN A 188 9.36 14.12 -3.59
C GLN A 188 8.44 14.67 -2.48
N GLY A 189 8.63 15.92 -2.08
CA GLY A 189 7.81 16.57 -1.04
C GLY A 189 6.67 17.43 -1.61
N ASN A 190 6.63 17.67 -2.93
CA ASN A 190 5.70 18.60 -3.57
C ASN A 190 4.53 17.88 -4.25
N VAL A 191 4.84 16.91 -5.10
CA VAL A 191 3.80 16.13 -5.82
C VAL A 191 4.09 14.66 -5.65
N PHE A 192 3.23 13.99 -4.90
CA PHE A 192 3.39 12.56 -4.59
C PHE A 192 2.06 11.86 -4.37
N MET A 193 2.09 10.55 -4.48
CA MET A 193 1.04 9.66 -4.02
C MET A 193 1.66 8.52 -3.21
N SER A 194 1.00 8.13 -2.15
CA SER A 194 1.36 6.98 -1.33
C SER A 194 0.14 6.16 -0.97
N GLY A 195 0.34 4.87 -0.77
CA GLY A 195 -0.73 3.98 -0.36
C GLY A 195 -0.22 2.84 0.49
N ILE A 196 -1.08 2.35 1.37
CA ILE A 196 -0.84 1.17 2.18
C ILE A 196 -2.15 0.40 2.39
N ARG A 197 -2.10 -0.92 2.25
CA ARG A 197 -3.22 -1.80 2.61
C ARG A 197 -3.31 -1.92 4.13
N ILE A 198 -4.48 -1.68 4.71
CA ILE A 198 -4.72 -1.71 6.16
C ILE A 198 -5.55 -2.92 6.62
N GLY A 199 -6.12 -3.66 5.70
CA GLY A 199 -6.92 -4.85 6.04
C GLY A 199 -7.54 -5.50 4.80
N ALA A 200 -8.10 -6.68 5.03
CA ALA A 200 -8.93 -7.40 4.07
C ALA A 200 -10.40 -7.00 4.24
#